data_522953b9766764885c84cf4350b9a08c
#
_entry.id   522953b9766764885c84cf4350b9a08c
#
_cell.length_a   1.000
_cell.length_b   1.000
_cell.length_c   1.000
_cell.angle_alpha   90.00
_cell.angle_beta   90.00
_cell.angle_gamma   90.00
#
_symmetry.space_group_name_H-M   'P 1'
#
loop_
_entity.id
_entity.type
_entity.pdbx_description
1 polymer ?
#
loop_
_entity_poly.entity_id
_entity_poly.type
_entity_poly.pdbx_seq_one_letter_code
_entity_poly.pdbx_strand_id
1 'polypeptide(L)'
;MKNTEILKRFLGYLKAYRLRLVLVLAAAVISTAFMVLAPFLVGKVTTTLFASIADGVFYWETILWLLAALVVLYLISQLFSFLQGFGMAKITANVMQTIRREIDEKMHRLKLNYYDVHTHGDILSVITNDVDTINNTISQNLTAVVTQVTTAIGVLIMMLLISPALSLIPIIMVPLSLFSAAGVMKASEKYYSQQQDLLGKLNGYVEEMYNGQSVVQTFNYQERAKKGFSQLNDALKTSSRKAETTAGAVSPITTLVNDLGYVLCAAIGCLWAIAGKIAVGNVQAMLEYTWRFAEPFSAIAGMVGSFGAAAAAGNRIFSLLDAEEEIPDGEQCIVPDDRSGRVTFENVKFGYTPDRLLMNGINLTVKPGQKVAVVGPTGAGKTTLINLLMRFYEVNGGSIKVDGVKITDMSREELRDRFGMVLQDTWLFEGTIRENIGYAEEEMKKEKVIEAAKSACAHSFIKTLPGGYDMVLSKGAENISQGERQLLTIARAIASNPEIMILDEATSNVDTHTEVLIQKAMAELTKGRTSFVIAHRLSTIRDADMILYMEDGDIKEVGNHEALMKQNGKYAALYMSQFA
;
A
#
# COMPACT_ATOMS: atom_id res chain seq x y z
N MET A 1 4.87 0.87 -16.48
CA MET A 1 5.34 2.19 -17.04
C MET A 1 6.86 2.21 -17.20
N LYS A 2 7.41 3.01 -18.15
CA LYS A 2 8.86 3.23 -18.22
C LYS A 2 9.30 4.12 -17.06
N ASN A 3 10.49 3.88 -16.49
CA ASN A 3 11.02 4.68 -15.36
C ASN A 3 11.03 6.20 -15.63
N THR A 4 11.19 6.59 -16.87
CA THR A 4 11.14 8.02 -17.30
C THR A 4 9.75 8.65 -17.18
N GLU A 5 8.68 7.89 -17.36
CA GLU A 5 7.30 8.37 -17.20
C GLU A 5 6.95 8.51 -15.72
N ILE A 6 7.40 7.57 -14.88
CA ILE A 6 7.23 7.64 -13.43
C ILE A 6 7.91 8.90 -12.89
N LEU A 7 9.17 9.14 -13.29
CA LEU A 7 9.90 10.32 -12.88
C LEU A 7 9.21 11.61 -13.34
N LYS A 8 8.70 11.63 -14.57
CA LYS A 8 7.97 12.80 -15.12
C LYS A 8 6.70 13.10 -14.33
N ARG A 9 5.95 12.08 -13.89
CA ARG A 9 4.75 12.25 -13.04
C ARG A 9 5.11 12.80 -11.67
N PHE A 10 6.17 12.28 -11.02
CA PHE A 10 6.65 12.85 -9.75
C PHE A 10 7.12 14.29 -9.87
N LEU A 11 7.82 14.64 -10.95
CA LEU A 11 8.18 16.02 -11.23
C LEU A 11 6.93 16.91 -11.41
N GLY A 12 5.82 16.34 -11.87
CA GLY A 12 4.52 17.03 -11.93
C GLY A 12 4.04 17.49 -10.55
N TYR A 13 4.11 16.63 -9.53
CA TYR A 13 3.76 16.99 -8.16
C TYR A 13 4.70 18.05 -7.57
N LEU A 14 5.99 17.98 -7.88
CA LEU A 14 6.97 18.97 -7.44
C LEU A 14 6.80 20.34 -8.14
N LYS A 15 6.18 20.37 -9.33
CA LYS A 15 5.97 21.60 -10.09
C LYS A 15 5.16 22.66 -9.32
N ALA A 16 4.21 22.23 -8.48
CA ALA A 16 3.45 23.12 -7.61
C ALA A 16 4.36 23.87 -6.59
N TYR A 17 5.51 23.30 -6.26
CA TYR A 17 6.44 23.83 -5.27
C TYR A 17 7.75 24.33 -5.89
N ARG A 18 7.78 24.58 -7.22
CA ARG A 18 8.99 24.91 -7.99
C ARG A 18 9.84 26.02 -7.38
N LEU A 19 9.23 27.11 -6.90
CA LEU A 19 9.98 28.23 -6.31
C LEU A 19 10.66 27.83 -4.99
N ARG A 20 9.92 27.10 -4.12
CA ARG A 20 10.47 26.60 -2.86
C ARG A 20 11.57 25.56 -3.11
N LEU A 21 11.38 24.70 -4.09
CA LEU A 21 12.37 23.70 -4.48
C LEU A 21 13.66 24.36 -4.98
N VAL A 22 13.56 25.40 -5.82
CA VAL A 22 14.72 26.17 -6.28
C VAL A 22 15.45 26.81 -5.09
N LEU A 23 14.73 27.38 -4.13
CA LEU A 23 15.33 27.97 -2.92
C LEU A 23 16.04 26.92 -2.06
N VAL A 24 15.45 25.72 -1.90
CA VAL A 24 16.06 24.60 -1.18
C VAL A 24 17.33 24.13 -1.88
N LEU A 25 17.29 23.97 -3.21
CA LEU A 25 18.47 23.54 -3.98
C LEU A 25 19.56 24.64 -3.98
N ALA A 26 19.19 25.92 -4.07
CA ALA A 26 20.13 27.02 -3.93
C ALA A 26 20.77 27.04 -2.53
N ALA A 27 20.01 26.80 -1.47
CA ALA A 27 20.53 26.68 -0.12
C ALA A 27 21.52 25.51 0.02
N ALA A 28 21.22 24.36 -0.64
CA ALA A 28 22.14 23.23 -0.71
C ALA A 28 23.47 23.60 -1.38
N VAL A 29 23.41 24.27 -2.53
CA VAL A 29 24.61 24.72 -3.25
C VAL A 29 25.42 25.71 -2.41
N ILE A 30 24.76 26.70 -1.80
CA ILE A 30 25.43 27.71 -0.97
C ILE A 30 26.08 27.05 0.25
N SER A 31 25.35 26.19 0.99
CA SER A 31 25.87 25.45 2.14
C SER A 31 27.14 24.66 1.75
N THR A 32 27.06 23.92 0.64
CA THR A 32 28.16 23.10 0.17
C THR A 32 29.34 23.93 -0.30
N ALA A 33 29.11 25.05 -1.00
CA ALA A 33 30.16 25.94 -1.45
C ALA A 33 30.98 26.51 -0.27
N PHE A 34 30.28 26.93 0.81
CA PHE A 34 30.97 27.35 2.04
C PHE A 34 31.74 26.19 2.68
N MET A 35 31.18 24.99 2.75
CA MET A 35 31.83 23.82 3.31
C MET A 35 33.09 23.40 2.55
N VAL A 36 33.09 23.56 1.21
CA VAL A 36 34.24 23.27 0.34
C VAL A 36 35.38 24.28 0.53
N LEU A 37 35.12 25.51 0.97
CA LEU A 37 36.15 26.52 1.28
C LEU A 37 36.90 26.26 2.58
N ALA A 38 36.35 25.47 3.49
CA ALA A 38 36.92 25.27 4.83
C ALA A 38 38.36 24.69 4.80
N PRO A 39 38.69 23.62 4.03
CA PRO A 39 40.06 23.08 3.99
C PRO A 39 41.09 24.10 3.51
N PHE A 40 40.69 24.97 2.59
CA PHE A 40 41.59 26.02 2.09
C PHE A 40 41.92 27.06 3.19
N LEU A 41 40.94 27.46 4.00
CA LEU A 41 41.17 28.38 5.12
C LEU A 41 42.03 27.71 6.22
N VAL A 42 41.76 26.43 6.51
CA VAL A 42 42.60 25.64 7.45
C VAL A 42 44.05 25.58 6.92
N GLY A 43 44.25 25.35 5.62
CA GLY A 43 45.55 25.40 5.01
C GLY A 43 46.26 26.76 5.14
N LYS A 44 45.51 27.87 5.01
CA LYS A 44 46.04 29.22 5.26
C LYS A 44 46.49 29.41 6.71
N VAL A 45 45.70 28.93 7.69
CA VAL A 45 46.08 28.97 9.12
C VAL A 45 47.41 28.22 9.30
N THR A 46 47.51 27.02 8.75
CA THR A 46 48.75 26.21 8.82
C THR A 46 49.95 26.92 8.17
N THR A 47 49.79 27.51 6.99
CA THR A 47 50.84 28.31 6.32
C THR A 47 51.29 29.46 7.21
N THR A 48 50.36 30.22 7.80
CA THR A 48 50.67 31.35 8.67
C THR A 48 51.40 30.91 9.96
N LEU A 49 51.02 29.73 10.53
CA LEU A 49 51.73 29.15 11.68
C LEU A 49 53.20 28.79 11.33
N PHE A 50 53.42 28.13 10.17
CA PHE A 50 54.78 27.83 9.71
C PHE A 50 55.62 29.08 9.44
N ALA A 51 55.01 30.11 8.82
CA ALA A 51 55.68 31.40 8.64
C ALA A 51 56.05 32.06 9.98
N SER A 52 55.11 32.02 10.97
CA SER A 52 55.39 32.57 12.32
C SER A 52 56.58 31.87 13.00
N ILE A 53 56.74 30.57 12.81
CA ILE A 53 57.88 29.79 13.33
C ILE A 53 59.18 30.16 12.59
N ALA A 54 59.10 30.29 11.27
CA ALA A 54 60.29 30.62 10.47
C ALA A 54 60.81 32.03 10.71
N ASP A 55 59.92 33.02 10.89
CA ASP A 55 60.24 34.40 11.10
C ASP A 55 60.50 34.77 12.58
N GLY A 56 60.26 33.81 13.51
CA GLY A 56 60.37 34.04 14.95
C GLY A 56 59.38 35.06 15.53
N VAL A 57 58.36 35.44 14.76
CA VAL A 57 57.30 36.38 15.10
C VAL A 57 55.93 35.72 15.01
N PHE A 58 55.14 35.72 16.07
CA PHE A 58 53.86 35.06 16.07
C PHE A 58 52.76 36.00 15.52
N TYR A 59 52.18 35.65 14.38
CA TYR A 59 51.15 36.41 13.67
C TYR A 59 49.76 36.15 14.26
N TRP A 60 49.54 36.45 15.55
CA TRP A 60 48.31 36.18 16.30
C TRP A 60 47.05 36.80 15.63
N GLU A 61 47.16 38.04 15.22
CA GLU A 61 46.05 38.79 14.65
C GLU A 61 45.52 38.08 13.37
N THR A 62 46.41 37.70 12.45
CA THR A 62 46.06 37.00 11.20
C THR A 62 45.43 35.66 11.48
N ILE A 63 45.99 34.90 12.44
CA ILE A 63 45.46 33.58 12.82
C ILE A 63 44.06 33.70 13.42
N LEU A 64 43.84 34.63 14.33
CA LEU A 64 42.53 34.88 14.93
C LEU A 64 41.48 35.28 13.90
N TRP A 65 41.84 36.16 12.96
CA TRP A 65 40.93 36.50 11.87
C TRP A 65 40.59 35.32 10.96
N LEU A 66 41.55 34.44 10.63
CA LEU A 66 41.30 33.26 9.84
C LEU A 66 40.41 32.26 10.60
N LEU A 67 40.64 32.08 11.91
CA LEU A 67 39.78 31.21 12.72
C LEU A 67 38.38 31.78 12.88
N ALA A 68 38.24 33.11 13.08
CA ALA A 68 36.95 33.77 13.13
C ALA A 68 36.20 33.59 11.78
N ALA A 69 36.88 33.78 10.64
CA ALA A 69 36.33 33.55 9.33
C ALA A 69 35.89 32.10 9.14
N LEU A 70 36.64 31.13 9.64
CA LEU A 70 36.27 29.70 9.58
C LEU A 70 35.01 29.41 10.40
N VAL A 71 34.90 29.98 11.62
CA VAL A 71 33.69 29.83 12.45
C VAL A 71 32.47 30.43 11.74
N VAL A 72 32.59 31.64 11.21
CA VAL A 72 31.49 32.28 10.44
C VAL A 72 31.09 31.45 9.24
N LEU A 73 32.07 30.91 8.49
CA LEU A 73 31.85 30.04 7.35
C LEU A 73 31.05 28.78 7.74
N TYR A 74 31.42 28.11 8.82
CA TYR A 74 30.68 26.94 9.32
C TYR A 74 29.29 27.32 9.77
N LEU A 75 29.10 28.43 10.49
CA LEU A 75 27.76 28.89 10.92
C LEU A 75 26.85 29.19 9.73
N ILE A 76 27.36 29.86 8.70
CA ILE A 76 26.61 30.14 7.48
C ILE A 76 26.27 28.81 6.76
N SER A 77 27.24 27.92 6.60
CA SER A 77 27.01 26.61 5.99
C SER A 77 25.92 25.84 6.71
N GLN A 78 25.99 25.75 8.05
CA GLN A 78 24.98 25.04 8.84
C GLN A 78 23.60 25.70 8.80
N LEU A 79 23.53 27.04 8.77
CA LEU A 79 22.27 27.76 8.61
C LEU A 79 21.59 27.39 7.29
N PHE A 80 22.33 27.42 6.17
CA PHE A 80 21.78 27.05 4.87
C PHE A 80 21.44 25.56 4.79
N SER A 81 22.21 24.67 5.41
CA SER A 81 21.90 23.23 5.52
C SER A 81 20.60 23.03 6.29
N PHE A 82 20.40 23.74 7.40
CA PHE A 82 19.14 23.69 8.16
C PHE A 82 17.94 24.17 7.33
N LEU A 83 18.08 25.32 6.64
CA LEU A 83 17.03 25.85 5.77
C LEU A 83 16.67 24.89 4.62
N GLN A 84 17.69 24.24 4.04
CA GLN A 84 17.53 23.19 3.04
C GLN A 84 16.71 22.02 3.58
N GLY A 85 17.12 21.45 4.73
CA GLY A 85 16.44 20.31 5.35
C GLY A 85 14.99 20.61 5.73
N PHE A 86 14.78 21.75 6.37
CA PHE A 86 13.44 22.22 6.76
C PHE A 86 12.53 22.45 5.53
N GLY A 87 13.07 23.13 4.52
CA GLY A 87 12.35 23.40 3.27
C GLY A 87 11.96 22.12 2.55
N MET A 88 12.88 21.15 2.44
CA MET A 88 12.63 19.88 1.77
C MET A 88 11.61 19.02 2.52
N ALA A 89 11.73 18.93 3.84
CA ALA A 89 10.76 18.19 4.66
C ALA A 89 9.33 18.71 4.46
N LYS A 90 9.16 20.03 4.40
CA LYS A 90 7.84 20.65 4.16
C LYS A 90 7.30 20.37 2.75
N ILE A 91 8.15 20.43 1.71
CA ILE A 91 7.76 20.10 0.34
C ILE A 91 7.32 18.65 0.26
N THR A 92 8.13 17.72 0.79
CA THR A 92 7.88 16.29 0.73
C THR A 92 6.61 15.90 1.50
N ALA A 93 6.40 16.45 2.71
CA ALA A 93 5.20 16.20 3.49
C ALA A 93 3.91 16.60 2.71
N ASN A 94 3.92 17.77 2.08
CA ASN A 94 2.77 18.23 1.29
C ASN A 94 2.52 17.38 0.04
N VAL A 95 3.58 16.93 -0.65
CA VAL A 95 3.47 16.04 -1.81
C VAL A 95 2.89 14.69 -1.37
N MET A 96 3.39 14.12 -0.26
CA MET A 96 2.89 12.85 0.26
C MET A 96 1.43 12.96 0.72
N GLN A 97 1.04 14.05 1.35
CA GLN A 97 -0.36 14.31 1.69
C GLN A 97 -1.25 14.31 0.43
N THR A 98 -0.80 14.97 -0.64
CA THR A 98 -1.55 15.01 -1.91
C THR A 98 -1.69 13.61 -2.51
N ILE A 99 -0.60 12.84 -2.59
CA ILE A 99 -0.63 11.47 -3.13
C ILE A 99 -1.55 10.57 -2.30
N ARG A 100 -1.47 10.62 -0.95
CA ARG A 100 -2.35 9.82 -0.09
C ARG A 100 -3.82 10.19 -0.27
N ARG A 101 -4.12 11.48 -0.42
CA ARG A 101 -5.50 11.93 -0.70
C ARG A 101 -6.00 11.44 -2.05
N GLU A 102 -5.18 11.53 -3.10
CA GLU A 102 -5.56 11.02 -4.43
C GLU A 102 -5.78 9.51 -4.44
N ILE A 103 -4.97 8.76 -3.68
CA ILE A 103 -5.16 7.31 -3.50
C ILE A 103 -6.48 7.04 -2.78
N ASP A 104 -6.77 7.74 -1.69
CA ASP A 104 -8.00 7.59 -0.90
C ASP A 104 -9.23 7.88 -1.76
N GLU A 105 -9.27 9.04 -2.44
CA GLU A 105 -10.35 9.40 -3.37
C GLU A 105 -10.50 8.37 -4.50
N LYS A 106 -9.38 7.82 -5.01
CA LYS A 106 -9.39 6.80 -6.05
C LYS A 106 -9.99 5.49 -5.55
N MET A 107 -9.64 5.07 -4.34
CA MET A 107 -10.15 3.83 -3.75
C MET A 107 -11.68 3.82 -3.65
N HIS A 108 -12.29 4.95 -3.34
CA HIS A 108 -13.75 5.06 -3.28
C HIS A 108 -14.45 5.01 -4.65
N ARG A 109 -13.68 5.14 -5.75
CA ARG A 109 -14.20 5.15 -7.12
C ARG A 109 -13.82 3.93 -7.96
N LEU A 110 -12.96 3.05 -7.42
CA LEU A 110 -12.53 1.84 -8.11
C LEU A 110 -13.67 0.84 -8.27
N LYS A 111 -13.69 0.15 -9.43
CA LYS A 111 -14.58 -1.00 -9.65
C LYS A 111 -14.32 -2.10 -8.62
N LEU A 112 -15.38 -2.79 -8.17
CA LEU A 112 -15.25 -3.92 -7.24
C LEU A 112 -14.29 -5.01 -7.76
N ASN A 113 -14.26 -5.23 -9.08
CA ASN A 113 -13.32 -6.16 -9.73
C ASN A 113 -11.85 -5.90 -9.37
N TYR A 114 -11.47 -4.65 -9.10
CA TYR A 114 -10.10 -4.34 -8.67
C TYR A 114 -9.78 -5.00 -7.33
N TYR A 115 -10.72 -4.97 -6.38
CA TYR A 115 -10.57 -5.57 -5.06
C TYR A 115 -10.66 -7.10 -5.08
N ASP A 116 -11.36 -7.68 -6.06
CA ASP A 116 -11.45 -9.13 -6.23
C ASP A 116 -10.15 -9.74 -6.78
N VAL A 117 -9.40 -8.96 -7.59
CA VAL A 117 -8.13 -9.41 -8.21
C VAL A 117 -6.93 -9.14 -7.32
N HIS A 118 -6.96 -8.07 -6.51
CA HIS A 118 -5.83 -7.66 -5.66
C HIS A 118 -6.09 -8.02 -4.19
N THR A 119 -5.07 -8.53 -3.51
CA THR A 119 -5.21 -8.82 -2.08
C THR A 119 -5.27 -7.52 -1.25
N HIS A 120 -5.98 -7.56 -0.13
CA HIS A 120 -6.04 -6.41 0.81
C HIS A 120 -4.64 -5.98 1.26
N GLY A 121 -3.72 -6.96 1.44
CA GLY A 121 -2.33 -6.71 1.80
C GLY A 121 -1.56 -5.96 0.73
N ASP A 122 -1.77 -6.27 -0.55
CA ASP A 122 -1.12 -5.57 -1.66
C ASP A 122 -1.56 -4.11 -1.72
N ILE A 123 -2.88 -3.85 -1.61
CA ILE A 123 -3.42 -2.49 -1.63
C ILE A 123 -2.90 -1.68 -0.44
N LEU A 124 -2.93 -2.26 0.77
CA LEU A 124 -2.41 -1.60 1.97
C LEU A 124 -0.92 -1.30 1.85
N SER A 125 -0.14 -2.22 1.27
CA SER A 125 1.29 -2.02 1.03
C SER A 125 1.57 -0.85 0.09
N VAL A 126 0.74 -0.62 -0.93
CA VAL A 126 0.85 0.55 -1.82
C VAL A 126 0.63 1.85 -1.04
N ILE A 127 -0.39 1.90 -0.19
CA ILE A 127 -0.77 3.11 0.57
C ILE A 127 0.28 3.46 1.64
N THR A 128 0.88 2.45 2.28
CA THR A 128 1.82 2.63 3.38
C THR A 128 3.27 2.56 2.89
N ASN A 129 3.73 1.38 2.52
CA ASN A 129 5.14 1.11 2.26
C ASN A 129 5.67 1.82 1.01
N ASP A 130 4.87 1.84 -0.08
CA ASP A 130 5.30 2.45 -1.34
C ASP A 130 5.34 3.97 -1.25
N VAL A 131 4.33 4.58 -0.62
CA VAL A 131 4.33 6.03 -0.38
C VAL A 131 5.50 6.43 0.52
N ASP A 132 5.82 5.66 1.57
CA ASP A 132 6.96 5.93 2.45
C ASP A 132 8.31 5.73 1.75
N THR A 133 8.41 4.75 0.86
CA THR A 133 9.61 4.54 0.02
C THR A 133 9.89 5.76 -0.86
N ILE A 134 8.86 6.32 -1.46
CA ILE A 134 8.97 7.56 -2.25
C ILE A 134 9.31 8.75 -1.36
N ASN A 135 8.62 8.88 -0.21
CA ASN A 135 8.91 9.94 0.76
C ASN A 135 10.38 9.97 1.13
N ASN A 136 10.95 8.83 1.51
CA ASN A 136 12.35 8.71 1.92
C ASN A 136 13.30 9.04 0.76
N THR A 137 13.00 8.54 -0.45
CA THR A 137 13.83 8.79 -1.64
C THR A 137 13.82 10.27 -2.03
N ILE A 138 12.67 10.92 -2.07
CA ILE A 138 12.59 12.35 -2.41
C ILE A 138 13.21 13.21 -1.32
N SER A 139 12.87 12.96 -0.06
CA SER A 139 13.33 13.76 1.07
C SER A 139 14.85 13.73 1.25
N GLN A 140 15.45 12.55 1.16
CA GLN A 140 16.88 12.35 1.43
C GLN A 140 17.72 12.44 0.15
N ASN A 141 17.37 11.69 -0.89
CA ASN A 141 18.27 11.51 -2.02
C ASN A 141 18.25 12.69 -3.01
N LEU A 142 17.12 13.41 -3.17
CA LEU A 142 17.06 14.50 -4.13
C LEU A 142 18.02 15.65 -3.76
N THR A 143 18.01 16.05 -2.49
CA THR A 143 18.94 17.09 -2.00
C THR A 143 20.37 16.56 -1.87
N ALA A 144 20.52 15.29 -1.48
CA ALA A 144 21.85 14.68 -1.40
C ALA A 144 22.55 14.64 -2.76
N VAL A 145 21.85 14.28 -3.83
CA VAL A 145 22.47 14.30 -5.19
C VAL A 145 23.00 15.69 -5.53
N VAL A 146 22.21 16.76 -5.29
CA VAL A 146 22.67 18.14 -5.56
C VAL A 146 23.86 18.52 -4.69
N THR A 147 23.84 18.16 -3.41
CA THR A 147 24.95 18.39 -2.47
C THR A 147 26.20 17.66 -2.94
N GLN A 148 26.10 16.37 -3.29
CA GLN A 148 27.24 15.56 -3.73
C GLN A 148 27.84 16.04 -5.06
N VAL A 149 26.99 16.39 -6.04
CA VAL A 149 27.46 16.97 -7.31
C VAL A 149 28.16 18.32 -7.07
N THR A 150 27.59 19.17 -6.22
CA THR A 150 28.20 20.47 -5.88
C THR A 150 29.53 20.28 -5.13
N THR A 151 29.62 19.30 -4.23
CA THR A 151 30.86 18.93 -3.52
C THR A 151 31.92 18.47 -4.51
N ALA A 152 31.59 17.52 -5.41
CA ALA A 152 32.55 17.01 -6.39
C ALA A 152 33.12 18.13 -7.28
N ILE A 153 32.23 18.98 -7.81
CA ILE A 153 32.63 20.11 -8.67
C ILE A 153 33.44 21.13 -7.86
N GLY A 154 32.97 21.51 -6.68
CA GLY A 154 33.63 22.51 -5.83
C GLY A 154 35.02 22.05 -5.36
N VAL A 155 35.14 20.80 -4.92
CA VAL A 155 36.42 20.19 -4.51
C VAL A 155 37.37 20.14 -5.71
N LEU A 156 36.90 19.70 -6.89
CA LEU A 156 37.72 19.67 -8.11
C LEU A 156 38.26 21.07 -8.48
N ILE A 157 37.41 22.09 -8.43
CA ILE A 157 37.83 23.48 -8.68
C ILE A 157 38.91 23.91 -7.69
N MET A 158 38.68 23.66 -6.38
CA MET A 158 39.65 24.08 -5.35
C MET A 158 40.98 23.36 -5.49
N MET A 159 40.96 22.06 -5.83
CA MET A 159 42.20 21.28 -6.09
C MET A 159 42.98 21.86 -7.28
N LEU A 160 42.28 22.14 -8.40
CA LEU A 160 42.93 22.73 -9.59
C LEU A 160 43.48 24.13 -9.32
N LEU A 161 42.83 24.93 -8.47
CA LEU A 161 43.30 26.27 -8.08
C LEU A 161 44.56 26.17 -7.17
N ILE A 162 44.68 25.15 -6.34
CA ILE A 162 45.84 24.95 -5.47
C ILE A 162 47.04 24.38 -6.26
N SER A 163 46.84 23.30 -6.98
CA SER A 163 47.90 22.66 -7.77
C SER A 163 47.30 21.73 -8.84
N PRO A 164 47.24 22.12 -10.10
CA PRO A 164 46.72 21.26 -11.18
C PRO A 164 47.47 19.92 -11.28
N ALA A 165 48.78 19.93 -11.05
CA ALA A 165 49.58 18.71 -11.16
C ALA A 165 49.30 17.70 -10.02
N LEU A 166 49.13 18.15 -8.77
CA LEU A 166 48.72 17.28 -7.66
C LEU A 166 47.29 16.78 -7.82
N SER A 167 46.44 17.56 -8.45
CA SER A 167 45.02 17.20 -8.69
C SER A 167 44.88 15.98 -9.60
N LEU A 168 45.86 15.68 -10.44
CA LEU A 168 45.85 14.50 -11.31
C LEU A 168 45.80 13.19 -10.50
N ILE A 169 46.38 13.17 -9.29
CA ILE A 169 46.39 11.98 -8.45
C ILE A 169 44.96 11.53 -8.08
N PRO A 170 44.15 12.33 -7.38
CA PRO A 170 42.79 11.91 -7.06
C PRO A 170 41.88 11.77 -8.29
N ILE A 171 42.10 12.56 -9.35
CA ILE A 171 41.35 12.42 -10.62
C ILE A 171 41.56 11.03 -11.24
N ILE A 172 42.76 10.41 -11.09
CA ILE A 172 43.03 9.06 -11.57
C ILE A 172 42.57 8.02 -10.56
N MET A 173 42.77 8.27 -9.27
CA MET A 173 42.46 7.27 -8.21
C MET A 173 40.95 7.04 -8.03
N VAL A 174 40.11 8.06 -8.20
CA VAL A 174 38.65 7.91 -8.07
C VAL A 174 38.05 6.97 -9.13
N PRO A 175 38.31 7.11 -10.43
CA PRO A 175 37.88 6.13 -11.42
C PRO A 175 38.45 4.72 -11.12
N LEU A 176 39.70 4.61 -10.71
CA LEU A 176 40.32 3.32 -10.36
C LEU A 176 39.59 2.64 -9.18
N SER A 177 39.23 3.42 -8.16
CA SER A 177 38.47 2.90 -7.02
C SER A 177 37.04 2.47 -7.43
N LEU A 178 36.35 3.24 -8.30
CA LEU A 178 35.04 2.89 -8.83
C LEU A 178 35.07 1.63 -9.70
N PHE A 179 36.09 1.47 -10.56
CA PHE A 179 36.24 0.25 -11.36
C PHE A 179 36.51 -0.97 -10.48
N SER A 180 37.36 -0.81 -9.45
CA SER A 180 37.61 -1.87 -8.47
C SER A 180 36.33 -2.29 -7.72
N ALA A 181 35.55 -1.30 -7.26
CA ALA A 181 34.26 -1.53 -6.61
C ALA A 181 33.27 -2.26 -7.54
N ALA A 182 33.13 -1.80 -8.79
CA ALA A 182 32.27 -2.43 -9.78
C ALA A 182 32.65 -3.88 -10.08
N GLY A 183 33.95 -4.18 -10.13
CA GLY A 183 34.49 -5.55 -10.31
C GLY A 183 34.07 -6.48 -9.16
N VAL A 184 34.19 -6.01 -7.91
CA VAL A 184 33.80 -6.78 -6.71
C VAL A 184 32.26 -6.93 -6.65
N MET A 185 31.50 -5.88 -6.93
CA MET A 185 30.04 -5.94 -6.96
C MET A 185 29.52 -6.95 -7.98
N LYS A 186 30.08 -6.96 -9.20
CA LYS A 186 29.75 -7.93 -10.23
C LYS A 186 30.05 -9.37 -9.79
N ALA A 187 31.14 -9.58 -9.07
CA ALA A 187 31.49 -10.89 -8.52
C ALA A 187 30.53 -11.33 -7.40
N SER A 188 29.97 -10.39 -6.63
CA SER A 188 29.03 -10.67 -5.53
C SER A 188 27.58 -10.89 -6.00
N GLU A 189 27.18 -10.38 -7.17
CA GLU A 189 25.81 -10.41 -7.70
C GLU A 189 25.20 -11.82 -7.69
N LYS A 190 25.98 -12.83 -8.13
CA LYS A 190 25.55 -14.22 -8.12
C LYS A 190 25.18 -14.72 -6.72
N TYR A 191 25.95 -14.36 -5.71
CA TYR A 191 25.73 -14.80 -4.34
C TYR A 191 24.54 -14.08 -3.71
N TYR A 192 24.36 -12.79 -4.01
CA TYR A 192 23.17 -12.04 -3.58
C TYR A 192 21.87 -12.59 -4.19
N SER A 193 21.89 -12.93 -5.48
CA SER A 193 20.75 -13.57 -6.15
C SER A 193 20.38 -14.91 -5.50
N GLN A 194 21.40 -15.75 -5.20
CA GLN A 194 21.19 -17.01 -4.48
C GLN A 194 20.67 -16.80 -3.06
N GLN A 195 21.17 -15.80 -2.35
CA GLN A 195 20.72 -15.44 -1.01
C GLN A 195 19.24 -15.05 -1.03
N GLN A 196 18.81 -14.21 -1.99
CA GLN A 196 17.41 -13.80 -2.11
C GLN A 196 16.48 -14.97 -2.44
N ASP A 197 16.89 -15.88 -3.34
CA ASP A 197 16.11 -17.09 -3.66
C ASP A 197 15.94 -18.00 -2.43
N LEU A 198 17.03 -18.22 -1.68
CA LEU A 198 17.00 -19.04 -0.46
C LEU A 198 16.20 -18.38 0.67
N LEU A 199 16.27 -17.05 0.79
CA LEU A 199 15.45 -16.29 1.75
C LEU A 199 13.97 -16.40 1.41
N GLY A 200 13.61 -16.29 0.13
CA GLY A 200 12.23 -16.50 -0.33
C GLY A 200 11.71 -17.90 -0.01
N LYS A 201 12.54 -18.94 -0.27
CA LYS A 201 12.19 -20.33 0.08
C LYS A 201 12.04 -20.55 1.58
N LEU A 202 12.92 -19.95 2.40
CA LEU A 202 12.84 -20.04 3.85
C LEU A 202 11.58 -19.36 4.38
N ASN A 203 11.27 -18.16 3.89
CA ASN A 203 10.06 -17.44 4.29
C ASN A 203 8.78 -18.21 3.93
N GLY A 204 8.69 -18.74 2.69
CA GLY A 204 7.56 -19.57 2.29
C GLY A 204 7.43 -20.84 3.14
N TYR A 205 8.54 -21.48 3.51
CA TYR A 205 8.53 -22.63 4.40
C TYR A 205 8.04 -22.27 5.82
N VAL A 206 8.49 -21.14 6.36
CA VAL A 206 8.03 -20.65 7.67
C VAL A 206 6.55 -20.34 7.65
N GLU A 207 6.08 -19.66 6.61
CA GLU A 207 4.65 -19.33 6.42
C GLU A 207 3.79 -20.59 6.33
N GLU A 208 4.22 -21.59 5.55
CA GLU A 208 3.53 -22.89 5.43
C GLU A 208 3.45 -23.61 6.78
N MET A 209 4.57 -23.70 7.53
CA MET A 209 4.59 -24.36 8.83
C MET A 209 3.79 -23.58 9.89
N TYR A 210 3.78 -22.25 9.83
CA TYR A 210 3.01 -21.41 10.73
C TYR A 210 1.50 -21.53 10.48
N ASN A 211 1.08 -21.41 9.22
CA ASN A 211 -0.33 -21.56 8.84
C ASN A 211 -0.84 -22.99 9.12
N GLY A 212 0.02 -23.99 8.94
CA GLY A 212 -0.26 -25.40 9.23
C GLY A 212 0.06 -25.84 10.67
N GLN A 213 0.27 -24.93 11.63
CA GLN A 213 0.77 -25.27 12.98
C GLN A 213 -0.10 -26.30 13.71
N SER A 214 -1.42 -26.22 13.58
CA SER A 214 -2.34 -27.22 14.16
C SER A 214 -2.12 -28.61 13.58
N VAL A 215 -1.87 -28.70 12.27
CA VAL A 215 -1.56 -29.97 11.57
C VAL A 215 -0.19 -30.49 12.02
N VAL A 216 0.82 -29.62 12.06
CA VAL A 216 2.18 -29.94 12.52
C VAL A 216 2.14 -30.55 13.93
N GLN A 217 1.33 -29.98 14.85
CA GLN A 217 1.16 -30.49 16.21
C GLN A 217 0.40 -31.81 16.24
N THR A 218 -0.76 -31.90 15.56
CA THR A 218 -1.63 -33.06 15.56
C THR A 218 -0.93 -34.32 15.04
N PHE A 219 -0.07 -34.15 14.01
CA PHE A 219 0.65 -35.27 13.41
C PHE A 219 2.08 -35.46 13.93
N ASN A 220 2.47 -34.76 15.01
CA ASN A 220 3.82 -34.81 15.60
C ASN A 220 4.94 -34.57 14.57
N TYR A 221 4.71 -33.62 13.65
CA TYR A 221 5.62 -33.34 12.54
C TYR A 221 6.75 -32.37 12.92
N GLN A 222 6.82 -31.89 14.18
CA GLN A 222 7.72 -30.82 14.63
C GLN A 222 9.20 -31.09 14.33
N GLU A 223 9.67 -32.31 14.57
CA GLU A 223 11.09 -32.66 14.33
C GLU A 223 11.45 -32.66 12.84
N ARG A 224 10.51 -33.06 11.97
CA ARG A 224 10.70 -32.97 10.53
C ARG A 224 10.66 -31.52 10.05
N ALA A 225 9.75 -30.72 10.59
CA ALA A 225 9.66 -29.28 10.29
C ALA A 225 10.96 -28.55 10.69
N LYS A 226 11.49 -28.80 11.89
CA LYS A 226 12.79 -28.28 12.34
C LYS A 226 13.94 -28.69 11.42
N LYS A 227 13.98 -29.93 10.97
CA LYS A 227 15.00 -30.44 10.06
C LYS A 227 14.93 -29.74 8.70
N GLY A 228 13.73 -29.55 8.14
CA GLY A 228 13.52 -28.81 6.89
C GLY A 228 13.97 -27.35 7.00
N PHE A 229 13.57 -26.69 8.09
CA PHE A 229 14.02 -25.32 8.40
C PHE A 229 15.54 -25.24 8.49
N SER A 230 16.18 -26.14 9.25
CA SER A 230 17.64 -26.16 9.43
C SER A 230 18.38 -26.31 8.10
N GLN A 231 17.92 -27.18 7.21
CA GLN A 231 18.53 -27.36 5.88
C GLN A 231 18.48 -26.08 5.03
N LEU A 232 17.33 -25.40 4.99
CA LEU A 232 17.17 -24.15 4.26
C LEU A 232 18.01 -23.03 4.90
N ASN A 233 18.01 -22.97 6.24
CA ASN A 233 18.76 -21.96 6.98
C ASN A 233 20.28 -22.15 6.84
N ASP A 234 20.79 -23.36 6.82
CA ASP A 234 22.22 -23.66 6.61
C ASP A 234 22.64 -23.32 5.18
N ALA A 235 21.78 -23.59 4.19
CA ALA A 235 22.01 -23.18 2.81
C ALA A 235 22.02 -21.64 2.69
N LEU A 236 21.05 -20.96 3.30
CA LEU A 236 20.98 -19.49 3.36
C LEU A 236 22.22 -18.91 4.05
N LYS A 237 22.60 -19.43 5.22
CA LYS A 237 23.81 -19.03 5.96
C LYS A 237 25.06 -19.11 5.07
N THR A 238 25.20 -20.19 4.32
CA THR A 238 26.36 -20.40 3.44
C THR A 238 26.39 -19.40 2.29
N SER A 239 25.24 -19.16 1.67
CA SER A 239 25.11 -18.17 0.59
C SER A 239 25.29 -16.75 1.09
N SER A 240 24.67 -16.38 2.22
CA SER A 240 24.81 -15.08 2.87
C SER A 240 26.25 -14.78 3.24
N ARG A 241 26.96 -15.76 3.84
CA ARG A 241 28.38 -15.58 4.17
C ARG A 241 29.20 -15.26 2.92
N LYS A 242 28.99 -15.95 1.79
CA LYS A 242 29.68 -15.67 0.55
C LYS A 242 29.34 -14.30 -0.02
N ALA A 243 28.06 -13.93 -0.02
CA ALA A 243 27.57 -12.64 -0.47
C ALA A 243 28.19 -11.50 0.36
N GLU A 244 28.06 -11.58 1.69
CA GLU A 244 28.59 -10.58 2.63
C GLU A 244 30.10 -10.47 2.60
N THR A 245 30.83 -11.61 2.54
CA THR A 245 32.30 -11.59 2.47
C THR A 245 32.78 -10.95 1.18
N THR A 246 32.15 -11.27 0.03
CA THR A 246 32.54 -10.71 -1.26
C THR A 246 32.18 -9.23 -1.35
N ALA A 247 30.94 -8.86 -0.97
CA ALA A 247 30.53 -7.46 -0.98
C ALA A 247 31.26 -6.62 0.07
N GLY A 248 31.53 -7.19 1.24
CA GLY A 248 32.28 -6.53 2.31
C GLY A 248 33.72 -6.16 1.90
N ALA A 249 34.27 -6.79 0.86
CA ALA A 249 35.58 -6.43 0.31
C ALA A 249 35.56 -5.09 -0.48
N VAL A 250 34.38 -4.58 -0.87
CA VAL A 250 34.27 -3.30 -1.62
C VAL A 250 34.88 -2.16 -0.84
N SER A 251 34.47 -1.98 0.42
CA SER A 251 34.94 -0.85 1.26
C SER A 251 36.46 -0.90 1.50
N PRO A 252 37.07 -2.00 1.97
CA PRO A 252 38.52 -2.06 2.15
C PRO A 252 39.32 -1.82 0.85
N ILE A 253 38.84 -2.33 -0.29
CA ILE A 253 39.54 -2.15 -1.57
C ILE A 253 39.47 -0.70 -2.04
N THR A 254 38.29 -0.07 -1.96
CA THR A 254 38.13 1.34 -2.34
C THR A 254 38.91 2.26 -1.40
N THR A 255 38.90 1.97 -0.08
CA THR A 255 39.70 2.71 0.91
C THR A 255 41.20 2.56 0.61
N LEU A 256 41.67 1.36 0.35
CA LEU A 256 43.09 1.13 0.00
C LEU A 256 43.53 1.96 -1.22
N VAL A 257 42.71 1.99 -2.28
CA VAL A 257 43.03 2.79 -3.48
C VAL A 257 43.05 4.29 -3.15
N ASN A 258 42.10 4.78 -2.35
CA ASN A 258 42.07 6.18 -1.94
C ASN A 258 43.22 6.55 -1.01
N ASP A 259 43.61 5.65 -0.08
CA ASP A 259 44.74 5.85 0.81
C ASP A 259 46.06 5.86 0.05
N LEU A 260 46.24 5.01 -0.97
CA LEU A 260 47.39 5.10 -1.87
C LEU A 260 47.45 6.44 -2.58
N GLY A 261 46.31 6.98 -3.05
CA GLY A 261 46.21 8.32 -3.61
C GLY A 261 46.59 9.42 -2.61
N TYR A 262 46.10 9.28 -1.36
CA TYR A 262 46.46 10.17 -0.27
C TYR A 262 47.96 10.16 0.04
N VAL A 263 48.56 8.98 0.17
CA VAL A 263 50.03 8.82 0.42
C VAL A 263 50.87 9.40 -0.71
N LEU A 264 50.47 9.16 -1.98
CA LEU A 264 51.16 9.74 -3.13
C LEU A 264 51.04 11.26 -3.14
N CYS A 265 49.87 11.79 -2.86
CA CYS A 265 49.64 13.24 -2.76
C CYS A 265 50.49 13.85 -1.62
N ALA A 266 50.52 13.18 -0.46
CA ALA A 266 51.35 13.61 0.67
C ALA A 266 52.86 13.61 0.32
N ALA A 267 53.38 12.52 -0.22
CA ALA A 267 54.78 12.38 -0.55
C ALA A 267 55.23 13.45 -1.57
N ILE A 268 54.53 13.56 -2.70
CA ILE A 268 54.86 14.53 -3.74
C ILE A 268 54.63 15.97 -3.25
N GLY A 269 53.53 16.21 -2.53
CA GLY A 269 53.19 17.52 -1.96
C GLY A 269 54.26 18.00 -0.96
N CYS A 270 54.71 17.12 -0.05
CA CYS A 270 55.78 17.43 0.89
C CYS A 270 57.15 17.71 0.19
N LEU A 271 57.49 16.91 -0.81
CA LEU A 271 58.70 17.17 -1.61
C LEU A 271 58.63 18.54 -2.32
N TRP A 272 57.48 18.92 -2.83
CA TRP A 272 57.28 20.23 -3.46
C TRP A 272 57.25 21.38 -2.44
N ALA A 273 56.76 21.14 -1.23
CA ALA A 273 56.81 22.11 -0.15
C ALA A 273 58.26 22.36 0.30
N ILE A 274 59.10 21.29 0.46
CA ILE A 274 60.53 21.42 0.76
C ILE A 274 61.25 22.16 -0.36
N ALA A 275 60.87 21.92 -1.61
CA ALA A 275 61.45 22.61 -2.77
C ALA A 275 60.92 24.05 -2.94
N GLY A 276 60.07 24.56 -2.04
CA GLY A 276 59.48 25.91 -2.10
C GLY A 276 58.46 26.16 -3.22
N LYS A 277 57.97 25.08 -3.89
CA LYS A 277 57.04 25.19 -5.02
C LYS A 277 55.58 25.36 -4.56
N ILE A 278 55.23 24.91 -3.38
CA ILE A 278 53.91 24.94 -2.79
C ILE A 278 53.99 25.22 -1.28
N ALA A 279 53.04 26.00 -0.73
CA ALA A 279 53.00 26.22 0.71
C ALA A 279 52.55 24.96 1.48
N VAL A 280 53.08 24.76 2.70
CA VAL A 280 52.74 23.60 3.55
C VAL A 280 51.26 23.46 3.80
N GLY A 281 50.57 24.58 4.07
CA GLY A 281 49.12 24.57 4.25
C GLY A 281 48.32 24.22 3.00
N ASN A 282 48.88 24.50 1.80
CA ASN A 282 48.27 24.05 0.56
C ASN A 282 48.37 22.53 0.38
N VAL A 283 49.49 21.90 0.86
CA VAL A 283 49.59 20.43 0.92
C VAL A 283 48.54 19.86 1.83
N GLN A 284 48.37 20.43 3.02
CA GLN A 284 47.30 20.01 3.97
C GLN A 284 45.90 20.12 3.36
N ALA A 285 45.56 21.26 2.74
CA ALA A 285 44.29 21.45 2.08
C ALA A 285 44.08 20.41 0.95
N MET A 286 45.13 20.13 0.17
CA MET A 286 45.10 19.15 -0.91
C MET A 286 44.85 17.73 -0.41
N LEU A 287 45.42 17.34 0.71
CA LEU A 287 45.19 16.03 1.34
C LEU A 287 43.72 15.88 1.78
N GLU A 288 43.15 16.93 2.39
CA GLU A 288 41.75 16.91 2.78
C GLU A 288 40.80 16.88 1.58
N TYR A 289 41.14 17.61 0.51
CA TYR A 289 40.38 17.54 -0.73
C TYR A 289 40.46 16.18 -1.42
N THR A 290 41.62 15.51 -1.37
CA THR A 290 41.77 14.14 -1.90
C THR A 290 40.80 13.17 -1.26
N TRP A 291 40.60 13.25 0.05
CA TRP A 291 39.62 12.46 0.77
C TRP A 291 38.18 12.85 0.37
N ARG A 292 37.87 14.13 0.37
CA ARG A 292 36.54 14.65 0.06
C ARG A 292 36.12 14.44 -1.38
N PHE A 293 37.06 14.26 -2.31
CA PHE A 293 36.74 14.08 -3.73
C PHE A 293 36.16 12.70 -4.05
N ALA A 294 36.53 11.66 -3.30
CA ALA A 294 36.03 10.30 -3.52
C ALA A 294 34.62 10.06 -2.96
N GLU A 295 34.26 10.76 -1.88
CA GLU A 295 33.00 10.58 -1.16
C GLU A 295 31.75 10.78 -2.03
N PRO A 296 31.59 11.85 -2.85
CA PRO A 296 30.42 12.07 -3.69
C PRO A 296 30.10 10.92 -4.64
N PHE A 297 31.11 10.32 -5.23
CA PHE A 297 30.92 9.24 -6.20
C PHE A 297 30.39 7.97 -5.52
N SER A 298 30.92 7.64 -4.34
CA SER A 298 30.44 6.51 -3.54
C SER A 298 29.01 6.74 -3.03
N ALA A 299 28.69 7.96 -2.59
CA ALA A 299 27.38 8.33 -2.12
C ALA A 299 26.32 8.23 -3.25
N ILE A 300 26.62 8.78 -4.43
CA ILE A 300 25.71 8.72 -5.61
C ILE A 300 25.51 7.25 -6.03
N ALA A 301 26.59 6.44 -6.06
CA ALA A 301 26.49 5.02 -6.38
C ALA A 301 25.56 4.27 -5.39
N GLY A 302 25.64 4.58 -4.10
CA GLY A 302 24.75 4.00 -3.08
C GLY A 302 23.27 4.40 -3.25
N MET A 303 22.98 5.55 -3.86
CA MET A 303 21.61 6.02 -4.08
C MET A 303 20.89 5.32 -5.24
N VAL A 304 21.61 4.66 -6.16
CA VAL A 304 21.02 4.02 -7.35
C VAL A 304 19.97 2.98 -6.96
N GLY A 305 20.24 2.17 -5.91
CA GLY A 305 19.30 1.19 -5.38
C GLY A 305 18.01 1.84 -4.86
N SER A 306 18.11 2.95 -4.14
CA SER A 306 16.98 3.68 -3.60
C SER A 306 16.08 4.28 -4.71
N PHE A 307 16.69 4.81 -5.77
CA PHE A 307 15.94 5.29 -6.94
C PHE A 307 15.24 4.14 -7.67
N GLY A 308 15.87 2.96 -7.76
CA GLY A 308 15.24 1.75 -8.30
C GLY A 308 14.01 1.33 -7.50
N ALA A 309 14.13 1.28 -6.17
CA ALA A 309 13.03 0.97 -5.26
C ALA A 309 11.88 1.99 -5.37
N ALA A 310 12.21 3.30 -5.42
CA ALA A 310 11.22 4.35 -5.61
C ALA A 310 10.53 4.28 -6.97
N ALA A 311 11.23 3.90 -8.03
CA ALA A 311 10.62 3.69 -9.35
C ALA A 311 9.63 2.51 -9.33
N ALA A 312 9.97 1.39 -8.65
CA ALA A 312 9.07 0.26 -8.49
C ALA A 312 7.84 0.63 -7.66
N ALA A 313 8.02 1.31 -6.52
CA ALA A 313 6.94 1.84 -5.68
C ALA A 313 6.04 2.81 -6.47
N GLY A 314 6.63 3.75 -7.21
CA GLY A 314 5.91 4.68 -8.07
C GLY A 314 5.09 3.98 -9.16
N ASN A 315 5.61 2.90 -9.74
CA ASN A 315 4.87 2.12 -10.72
C ASN A 315 3.60 1.50 -10.11
N ARG A 316 3.68 0.95 -8.88
CA ARG A 316 2.51 0.39 -8.19
C ARG A 316 1.49 1.47 -7.82
N ILE A 317 1.94 2.59 -7.26
CA ILE A 317 1.06 3.74 -6.93
C ILE A 317 0.33 4.25 -8.19
N PHE A 318 1.07 4.49 -9.27
CA PHE A 318 0.44 5.01 -10.49
C PHE A 318 -0.42 3.96 -11.19
N SER A 319 -0.11 2.66 -11.09
CA SER A 319 -1.00 1.61 -11.58
C SER A 319 -2.34 1.60 -10.85
N LEU A 320 -2.35 1.86 -9.53
CA LEU A 320 -3.58 2.01 -8.75
C LEU A 320 -4.32 3.30 -9.16
N LEU A 321 -3.63 4.44 -9.27
CA LEU A 321 -4.25 5.71 -9.66
C LEU A 321 -4.80 5.70 -11.10
N ASP A 322 -4.21 4.91 -11.99
CA ASP A 322 -4.63 4.76 -13.38
C ASP A 322 -5.63 3.61 -13.59
N ALA A 323 -5.94 2.82 -12.54
CA ALA A 323 -6.92 1.76 -12.61
C ALA A 323 -8.31 2.29 -13.01
N GLU A 324 -9.07 1.46 -13.69
CA GLU A 324 -10.41 1.84 -14.16
C GLU A 324 -11.35 2.14 -13.01
N GLU A 325 -12.04 3.27 -13.11
CA GLU A 325 -13.08 3.67 -12.16
C GLU A 325 -14.45 3.11 -12.55
N GLU A 326 -15.37 3.08 -11.59
CA GLU A 326 -16.79 2.88 -11.88
C GLU A 326 -17.25 3.93 -12.90
N ILE A 327 -18.16 3.53 -13.80
CA ILE A 327 -18.76 4.47 -14.76
C ILE A 327 -19.49 5.56 -13.96
N PRO A 328 -19.21 6.84 -14.13
CA PRO A 328 -19.91 7.90 -13.41
C PRO A 328 -21.42 7.80 -13.63
N ASP A 329 -22.19 8.12 -12.61
CA ASP A 329 -23.64 8.22 -12.76
C ASP A 329 -23.99 9.35 -13.73
N GLY A 330 -25.09 9.19 -14.49
CA GLY A 330 -25.53 10.18 -15.47
C GLY A 330 -25.88 11.54 -14.85
N GLU A 331 -25.75 12.62 -15.61
CA GLU A 331 -26.14 13.96 -15.14
C GLU A 331 -27.64 14.09 -14.81
N GLN A 332 -28.48 13.25 -15.40
CA GLN A 332 -29.92 13.19 -15.16
C GLN A 332 -30.28 11.77 -14.69
N CYS A 333 -30.20 11.55 -13.38
CA CYS A 333 -30.65 10.30 -12.77
C CYS A 333 -32.19 10.34 -12.56
N ILE A 334 -32.82 9.23 -12.87
CA ILE A 334 -34.25 9.04 -12.68
C ILE A 334 -34.48 8.43 -11.29
N VAL A 335 -35.29 9.12 -10.47
CA VAL A 335 -35.76 8.55 -9.21
C VAL A 335 -37.17 7.96 -9.50
N PRO A 336 -37.37 6.64 -9.31
CA PRO A 336 -38.68 6.05 -9.49
C PRO A 336 -39.70 6.65 -8.52
N ASP A 337 -40.89 7.00 -9.02
CA ASP A 337 -42.02 7.49 -8.19
C ASP A 337 -42.56 6.38 -7.27
N ASP A 338 -42.50 5.12 -7.73
CA ASP A 338 -42.91 3.93 -6.98
C ASP A 338 -41.71 3.37 -6.18
N ARG A 339 -41.94 3.02 -4.93
CA ARG A 339 -41.01 2.33 -4.02
C ARG A 339 -41.58 0.98 -3.61
N SER A 340 -42.12 0.24 -4.56
CA SER A 340 -42.74 -1.06 -4.30
C SER A 340 -41.75 -2.22 -4.18
N GLY A 341 -40.54 -2.06 -4.71
CA GLY A 341 -39.52 -3.09 -4.73
C GLY A 341 -39.69 -4.14 -5.84
N ARG A 342 -40.31 -3.78 -6.98
CA ARG A 342 -40.40 -4.63 -8.16
C ARG A 342 -39.03 -4.74 -8.84
N VAL A 343 -38.57 -5.96 -9.17
CA VAL A 343 -37.31 -6.20 -9.86
C VAL A 343 -37.58 -6.96 -11.16
N THR A 344 -36.97 -6.50 -12.27
CA THR A 344 -37.08 -7.16 -13.58
C THR A 344 -35.70 -7.28 -14.25
N PHE A 345 -35.37 -8.48 -14.71
CA PHE A 345 -34.23 -8.77 -15.55
C PHE A 345 -34.74 -9.01 -16.98
N GLU A 346 -34.21 -8.30 -17.96
CA GLU A 346 -34.59 -8.39 -19.37
C GLU A 346 -33.40 -8.76 -20.21
N ASN A 347 -33.33 -10.01 -20.67
CA ASN A 347 -32.26 -10.56 -21.51
C ASN A 347 -30.85 -10.23 -21.00
N VAL A 348 -30.62 -10.36 -19.70
CA VAL A 348 -29.36 -9.96 -19.04
C VAL A 348 -28.24 -10.92 -19.41
N LYS A 349 -27.16 -10.33 -19.94
CA LYS A 349 -25.91 -11.04 -20.26
C LYS A 349 -24.78 -10.48 -19.43
N PHE A 350 -23.96 -11.38 -18.89
CA PHE A 350 -22.81 -10.98 -18.07
C PHE A 350 -21.70 -12.01 -18.09
N GLY A 351 -20.46 -11.53 -18.04
CA GLY A 351 -19.25 -12.31 -17.82
C GLY A 351 -18.19 -11.45 -17.15
N TYR A 352 -17.41 -12.02 -16.23
CA TYR A 352 -16.30 -11.32 -15.57
C TYR A 352 -15.15 -10.99 -16.53
N THR A 353 -15.05 -11.73 -17.62
CA THR A 353 -14.11 -11.47 -18.72
C THR A 353 -14.87 -11.30 -20.03
N PRO A 354 -14.41 -10.44 -20.94
CA PRO A 354 -15.10 -10.20 -22.23
C PRO A 354 -15.29 -11.47 -23.07
N ASP A 355 -14.38 -12.43 -22.95
CA ASP A 355 -14.34 -13.63 -23.78
C ASP A 355 -15.22 -14.78 -23.28
N ARG A 356 -15.74 -14.69 -22.04
CA ARG A 356 -16.52 -15.75 -21.41
C ARG A 356 -17.75 -15.21 -20.71
N LEU A 357 -18.92 -15.36 -21.34
CA LEU A 357 -20.20 -15.08 -20.68
C LEU A 357 -20.49 -16.18 -19.65
N LEU A 358 -20.85 -15.75 -18.44
CA LEU A 358 -21.40 -16.59 -17.39
C LEU A 358 -22.92 -16.67 -17.51
N MET A 359 -23.57 -15.52 -17.70
CA MET A 359 -25.02 -15.41 -17.87
C MET A 359 -25.35 -15.06 -19.33
N ASN A 360 -26.29 -15.80 -19.96
CA ASN A 360 -26.58 -15.64 -21.37
C ASN A 360 -28.07 -15.43 -21.65
N GLY A 361 -28.61 -14.30 -21.16
CA GLY A 361 -29.98 -13.87 -21.45
C GLY A 361 -30.99 -14.21 -20.35
N ILE A 362 -30.64 -13.90 -19.10
CA ILE A 362 -31.56 -14.08 -17.97
C ILE A 362 -32.76 -13.17 -18.10
N ASN A 363 -33.95 -13.79 -17.98
CA ASN A 363 -35.25 -13.12 -17.90
C ASN A 363 -35.96 -13.52 -16.61
N LEU A 364 -36.28 -12.52 -15.77
CA LEU A 364 -36.92 -12.74 -14.48
C LEU A 364 -37.75 -11.52 -14.11
N THR A 365 -38.95 -11.72 -13.54
CA THR A 365 -39.73 -10.67 -12.93
C THR A 365 -40.13 -11.09 -11.53
N VAL A 366 -39.76 -10.26 -10.55
CA VAL A 366 -40.08 -10.42 -9.15
C VAL A 366 -41.10 -9.33 -8.76
N LYS A 367 -42.21 -9.74 -8.17
CA LYS A 367 -43.29 -8.83 -7.75
C LYS A 367 -42.95 -8.21 -6.39
N PRO A 368 -43.52 -7.02 -6.09
CA PRO A 368 -43.42 -6.42 -4.77
C PRO A 368 -43.79 -7.38 -3.63
N GLY A 369 -42.96 -7.38 -2.58
CA GLY A 369 -43.18 -8.21 -1.39
C GLY A 369 -42.91 -9.72 -1.58
N GLN A 370 -42.44 -10.15 -2.74
CA GLN A 370 -42.22 -11.56 -3.05
C GLN A 370 -40.89 -12.04 -2.46
N LYS A 371 -40.91 -13.21 -1.81
CA LYS A 371 -39.70 -13.88 -1.29
C LYS A 371 -39.14 -14.84 -2.35
N VAL A 372 -37.96 -14.57 -2.83
CA VAL A 372 -37.26 -15.33 -3.88
C VAL A 372 -36.09 -16.10 -3.28
N ALA A 373 -36.10 -17.42 -3.33
CA ALA A 373 -34.98 -18.26 -2.95
C ALA A 373 -34.11 -18.56 -4.17
N VAL A 374 -32.83 -18.22 -4.10
CA VAL A 374 -31.83 -18.55 -5.15
C VAL A 374 -31.04 -19.77 -4.71
N VAL A 375 -31.19 -20.87 -5.42
CA VAL A 375 -30.58 -22.16 -5.09
C VAL A 375 -29.77 -22.71 -6.25
N GLY A 376 -28.81 -23.58 -5.99
CA GLY A 376 -27.96 -24.20 -7.00
C GLY A 376 -26.59 -24.58 -6.42
N PRO A 377 -25.77 -25.34 -7.16
CA PRO A 377 -24.44 -25.74 -6.72
C PRO A 377 -23.50 -24.54 -6.53
N THR A 378 -22.37 -24.79 -5.86
CA THR A 378 -21.31 -23.76 -5.74
C THR A 378 -20.80 -23.38 -7.13
N GLY A 379 -20.62 -22.08 -7.38
CA GLY A 379 -20.23 -21.58 -8.70
C GLY A 379 -21.39 -21.40 -9.71
N ALA A 380 -22.63 -21.68 -9.33
CA ALA A 380 -23.81 -21.52 -10.21
C ALA A 380 -24.13 -20.07 -10.63
N GLY A 381 -23.47 -19.07 -10.04
CA GLY A 381 -23.71 -17.65 -10.33
C GLY A 381 -24.67 -16.93 -9.38
N LYS A 382 -25.04 -17.55 -8.23
CA LYS A 382 -25.99 -16.97 -7.26
C LYS A 382 -25.54 -15.60 -6.76
N THR A 383 -24.32 -15.49 -6.25
CA THR A 383 -23.73 -14.22 -5.77
C THR A 383 -23.55 -13.22 -6.91
N THR A 384 -23.26 -13.69 -8.13
CA THR A 384 -23.16 -12.83 -9.30
C THR A 384 -24.48 -12.16 -9.64
N LEU A 385 -25.61 -12.87 -9.54
CA LEU A 385 -26.96 -12.30 -9.74
C LEU A 385 -27.21 -11.13 -8.79
N ILE A 386 -26.83 -11.30 -7.53
CA ILE A 386 -26.97 -10.27 -6.49
C ILE A 386 -26.04 -9.08 -6.78
N ASN A 387 -24.78 -9.35 -7.13
CA ASN A 387 -23.82 -8.30 -7.44
C ASN A 387 -24.25 -7.45 -8.65
N LEU A 388 -24.90 -8.04 -9.64
CA LEU A 388 -25.49 -7.31 -10.77
C LEU A 388 -26.69 -6.46 -10.35
N LEU A 389 -27.54 -6.97 -9.45
CA LEU A 389 -28.70 -6.25 -8.93
C LEU A 389 -28.27 -5.00 -8.13
N MET A 390 -27.19 -5.10 -7.36
CA MET A 390 -26.57 -3.99 -6.61
C MET A 390 -25.72 -3.05 -7.47
N ARG A 391 -25.62 -3.35 -8.78
CA ARG A 391 -24.75 -2.63 -9.72
C ARG A 391 -23.31 -2.51 -9.22
N PHE A 392 -22.77 -3.61 -8.63
CA PHE A 392 -21.34 -3.74 -8.37
C PHE A 392 -20.57 -4.08 -9.64
N TYR A 393 -21.28 -4.65 -10.62
CA TYR A 393 -20.78 -4.92 -11.97
C TYR A 393 -21.83 -4.43 -12.99
N GLU A 394 -21.34 -3.92 -14.11
CA GLU A 394 -22.20 -3.53 -15.24
C GLU A 394 -22.51 -4.76 -16.12
N VAL A 395 -23.74 -4.84 -16.63
CA VAL A 395 -24.14 -5.94 -17.52
C VAL A 395 -23.51 -5.78 -18.92
N ASN A 396 -23.14 -6.89 -19.56
CA ASN A 396 -22.64 -6.89 -20.94
C ASN A 396 -23.77 -6.74 -21.98
N GLY A 397 -25.02 -6.94 -21.58
CA GLY A 397 -26.19 -6.77 -22.44
C GLY A 397 -27.49 -6.99 -21.70
N GLY A 398 -28.58 -6.55 -22.26
CA GLY A 398 -29.89 -6.53 -21.60
C GLY A 398 -30.04 -5.38 -20.63
N SER A 399 -30.98 -5.48 -19.68
CA SER A 399 -31.20 -4.47 -18.64
C SER A 399 -31.76 -5.09 -17.36
N ILE A 400 -31.40 -4.50 -16.22
CA ILE A 400 -32.03 -4.75 -14.92
C ILE A 400 -32.83 -3.51 -14.57
N LYS A 401 -34.06 -3.69 -14.10
CA LYS A 401 -34.94 -2.60 -13.71
C LYS A 401 -35.42 -2.77 -12.25
N VAL A 402 -35.44 -1.68 -11.52
CA VAL A 402 -36.06 -1.59 -10.18
C VAL A 402 -37.19 -0.59 -10.28
N ASP A 403 -38.38 -1.00 -9.89
CA ASP A 403 -39.63 -0.21 -9.99
C ASP A 403 -39.86 0.42 -11.38
N GLY A 404 -39.51 -0.34 -12.45
CA GLY A 404 -39.70 0.04 -13.84
C GLY A 404 -38.56 0.90 -14.44
N VAL A 405 -37.66 1.43 -13.64
CA VAL A 405 -36.50 2.24 -14.08
C VAL A 405 -35.26 1.34 -14.19
N LYS A 406 -34.48 1.54 -15.25
CA LYS A 406 -33.21 0.80 -15.39
C LYS A 406 -32.23 1.25 -14.30
N ILE A 407 -31.52 0.28 -13.70
CA ILE A 407 -30.51 0.58 -12.67
C ILE A 407 -29.36 1.46 -13.19
N THR A 408 -29.11 1.48 -14.51
CA THR A 408 -28.13 2.36 -15.15
C THR A 408 -28.59 3.81 -15.25
N ASP A 409 -29.90 4.04 -15.21
CA ASP A 409 -30.52 5.37 -15.31
C ASP A 409 -30.78 6.00 -13.92
N MET A 410 -30.49 5.25 -12.85
CA MET A 410 -30.50 5.70 -11.45
C MET A 410 -29.08 6.06 -10.99
N SER A 411 -28.96 6.94 -9.99
CA SER A 411 -27.70 7.04 -9.27
C SER A 411 -27.44 5.78 -8.44
N ARG A 412 -26.18 5.43 -8.21
CA ARG A 412 -25.84 4.29 -7.35
C ARG A 412 -26.30 4.49 -5.91
N GLU A 413 -26.28 5.74 -5.45
CA GLU A 413 -26.79 6.12 -4.12
C GLU A 413 -28.28 5.80 -4.01
N GLU A 414 -29.13 6.32 -4.92
CA GLU A 414 -30.57 6.05 -4.94
C GLU A 414 -30.88 4.56 -5.12
N LEU A 415 -30.13 3.87 -5.98
CA LEU A 415 -30.31 2.44 -6.18
C LEU A 415 -30.00 1.66 -4.89
N ARG A 416 -28.82 1.90 -4.29
CA ARG A 416 -28.34 1.16 -3.10
C ARG A 416 -29.12 1.48 -1.84
N ASP A 417 -29.71 2.70 -1.73
CA ASP A 417 -30.59 3.08 -0.63
C ASP A 417 -31.87 2.23 -0.56
N ARG A 418 -32.29 1.66 -1.71
CA ARG A 418 -33.45 0.76 -1.78
C ARG A 418 -33.17 -0.65 -1.30
N PHE A 419 -31.89 -0.99 -1.10
CA PHE A 419 -31.45 -2.33 -0.73
C PHE A 419 -30.94 -2.40 0.70
N GLY A 420 -31.38 -3.43 1.42
CA GLY A 420 -30.72 -3.89 2.64
C GLY A 420 -29.99 -5.20 2.39
N MET A 421 -28.80 -5.35 2.92
CA MET A 421 -27.95 -6.51 2.67
C MET A 421 -27.47 -7.13 3.98
N VAL A 422 -27.69 -8.44 4.13
CA VAL A 422 -27.10 -9.25 5.21
C VAL A 422 -26.26 -10.33 4.57
N LEU A 423 -24.95 -10.19 4.66
CA LEU A 423 -23.97 -11.11 4.08
C LEU A 423 -23.66 -12.28 5.02
N GLN A 424 -23.11 -13.34 4.47
CA GLN A 424 -22.55 -14.48 5.21
C GLN A 424 -21.42 -14.01 6.14
N ASP A 425 -20.46 -13.27 5.61
CA ASP A 425 -19.37 -12.66 6.38
C ASP A 425 -19.86 -11.32 6.95
N THR A 426 -20.20 -11.33 8.23
CA THR A 426 -20.69 -10.17 8.95
C THR A 426 -19.55 -9.21 9.28
N TRP A 427 -19.60 -7.98 8.75
CA TRP A 427 -18.62 -6.94 9.08
C TRP A 427 -19.22 -5.86 9.97
N LEU A 428 -18.56 -5.63 11.11
CA LEU A 428 -18.87 -4.53 12.03
C LEU A 428 -17.61 -3.66 12.18
N PHE A 429 -17.82 -2.35 12.21
CA PHE A 429 -16.75 -1.38 12.37
C PHE A 429 -16.36 -1.23 13.84
N GLU A 430 -15.12 -0.82 14.09
CA GLU A 430 -14.70 -0.36 15.40
C GLU A 430 -15.49 0.90 15.77
N GLY A 431 -16.21 0.84 16.89
CA GLY A 431 -17.14 1.86 17.32
C GLY A 431 -18.22 1.27 18.22
N THR A 432 -19.17 2.10 18.66
CA THR A 432 -20.24 1.64 19.53
C THR A 432 -21.24 0.72 18.80
N ILE A 433 -21.94 -0.11 19.54
CA ILE A 433 -23.07 -0.92 19.00
C ILE A 433 -24.11 -0.01 18.37
N ARG A 434 -24.39 1.15 18.96
CA ARG A 434 -25.33 2.15 18.44
C ARG A 434 -24.92 2.65 17.06
N GLU A 435 -23.65 3.06 16.89
CA GLU A 435 -23.10 3.51 15.61
C GLU A 435 -23.13 2.41 14.55
N ASN A 436 -22.87 1.17 14.95
CA ASN A 436 -22.93 0.04 14.05
C ASN A 436 -24.34 -0.29 13.57
N ILE A 437 -25.37 -0.18 14.40
CA ILE A 437 -26.76 -0.37 14.00
C ILE A 437 -27.25 0.83 13.19
N GLY A 438 -26.90 2.05 13.61
CA GLY A 438 -27.28 3.30 12.95
C GLY A 438 -26.43 3.67 11.73
N TYR A 439 -25.62 2.76 11.19
CA TYR A 439 -24.60 3.05 10.18
C TYR A 439 -25.14 3.72 8.89
N ALA A 440 -26.39 3.47 8.55
CA ALA A 440 -27.02 4.03 7.34
C ALA A 440 -27.41 5.53 7.47
N GLU A 441 -27.42 6.10 8.67
CA GLU A 441 -27.86 7.47 8.94
C GLU A 441 -26.96 8.10 10.00
N GLU A 442 -26.23 9.19 9.69
CA GLU A 442 -25.14 9.76 10.50
C GLU A 442 -25.57 10.13 11.94
N GLU A 443 -26.84 10.51 12.15
CA GLU A 443 -27.39 10.82 13.48
C GLU A 443 -28.72 10.07 13.73
N MET A 444 -28.71 8.74 13.59
CA MET A 444 -29.92 7.95 13.83
C MET A 444 -30.42 8.09 15.27
N LYS A 445 -31.68 8.39 15.43
CA LYS A 445 -32.32 8.54 16.75
C LYS A 445 -32.20 7.24 17.56
N LYS A 446 -31.91 7.40 18.86
CA LYS A 446 -31.70 6.28 19.80
C LYS A 446 -32.90 5.34 19.85
N GLU A 447 -34.12 5.87 19.75
CA GLU A 447 -35.36 5.11 19.76
C GLU A 447 -35.44 4.18 18.55
N LYS A 448 -35.08 4.67 17.35
CA LYS A 448 -35.06 3.89 16.11
C LYS A 448 -34.04 2.74 16.19
N VAL A 449 -32.83 3.01 16.73
CA VAL A 449 -31.80 1.98 16.97
C VAL A 449 -32.30 0.88 17.92
N ILE A 450 -32.99 1.27 19.03
CA ILE A 450 -33.51 0.33 20.01
C ILE A 450 -34.67 -0.50 19.40
N GLU A 451 -35.52 0.10 18.59
CA GLU A 451 -36.62 -0.58 17.89
C GLU A 451 -36.07 -1.62 16.90
N ALA A 452 -35.10 -1.21 16.07
CA ALA A 452 -34.42 -2.12 15.15
C ALA A 452 -33.74 -3.30 15.89
N ALA A 453 -33.06 -3.03 17.00
CA ALA A 453 -32.44 -4.07 17.81
C ALA A 453 -33.47 -5.02 18.45
N LYS A 454 -34.65 -4.54 18.83
CA LYS A 454 -35.76 -5.39 19.31
C LYS A 454 -36.28 -6.29 18.21
N SER A 455 -36.55 -5.74 17.03
CA SER A 455 -37.00 -6.49 15.86
C SER A 455 -36.02 -7.53 15.40
N ALA A 456 -34.70 -7.22 15.50
CA ALA A 456 -33.62 -8.17 15.24
C ALA A 456 -33.34 -9.17 16.39
N CYS A 457 -34.13 -9.21 17.45
CA CYS A 457 -33.89 -10.02 18.65
C CYS A 457 -32.53 -9.73 19.35
N ALA A 458 -31.89 -8.60 19.05
CA ALA A 458 -30.58 -8.23 19.57
C ALA A 458 -30.64 -7.50 20.92
N HIS A 459 -31.74 -6.81 21.23
CA HIS A 459 -31.90 -5.95 22.41
C HIS A 459 -31.55 -6.62 23.73
N SER A 460 -31.95 -7.90 23.90
CA SER A 460 -31.76 -8.62 25.15
C SER A 460 -30.30 -8.84 25.47
N PHE A 461 -29.50 -9.33 24.51
CA PHE A 461 -28.07 -9.52 24.73
C PHE A 461 -27.32 -8.21 24.85
N ILE A 462 -27.66 -7.18 24.05
CA ILE A 462 -27.03 -5.84 24.14
C ILE A 462 -27.14 -5.31 25.59
N LYS A 463 -28.28 -5.47 26.25
CA LYS A 463 -28.45 -5.04 27.63
C LYS A 463 -27.57 -5.79 28.63
N THR A 464 -27.14 -7.01 28.34
CA THR A 464 -26.26 -7.78 29.23
C THR A 464 -24.80 -7.40 29.08
N LEU A 465 -24.45 -6.73 27.99
CA LEU A 465 -23.08 -6.29 27.74
C LEU A 465 -22.69 -5.08 28.60
N PRO A 466 -21.41 -5.00 29.04
CA PRO A 466 -20.91 -3.82 29.75
C PRO A 466 -21.04 -2.57 28.88
N GLY A 467 -21.83 -1.57 29.32
CA GLY A 467 -22.09 -0.35 28.56
C GLY A 467 -23.30 -0.42 27.60
N GLY A 468 -23.87 -1.62 27.37
CA GLY A 468 -25.05 -1.79 26.51
C GLY A 468 -24.84 -1.27 25.09
N TYR A 469 -25.69 -0.38 24.62
CA TYR A 469 -25.58 0.22 23.27
C TYR A 469 -24.35 1.10 23.06
N ASP A 470 -23.72 1.57 24.14
CA ASP A 470 -22.51 2.39 24.11
C ASP A 470 -21.22 1.56 24.26
N MET A 471 -21.35 0.23 24.34
CA MET A 471 -20.20 -0.68 24.29
C MET A 471 -19.48 -0.52 22.97
N VAL A 472 -18.16 -0.35 23.03
CA VAL A 472 -17.28 -0.27 21.85
C VAL A 472 -16.93 -1.67 21.39
N LEU A 473 -17.21 -1.93 20.13
CA LEU A 473 -16.77 -3.16 19.45
C LEU A 473 -15.30 -3.02 19.05
N SER A 474 -14.53 -4.07 19.26
CA SER A 474 -13.15 -4.16 18.79
C SER A 474 -13.11 -4.31 17.27
N LYS A 475 -11.95 -4.11 16.66
CA LYS A 475 -11.74 -4.33 15.23
C LYS A 475 -12.22 -5.74 14.83
N GLY A 476 -13.13 -5.81 13.86
CA GLY A 476 -13.77 -7.07 13.46
C GLY A 476 -14.76 -7.64 14.48
N ALA A 477 -15.09 -6.87 15.55
CA ALA A 477 -16.02 -7.26 16.62
C ALA A 477 -15.70 -8.61 17.27
N GLU A 478 -14.39 -8.89 17.50
CA GLU A 478 -13.92 -10.15 18.12
C GLU A 478 -14.34 -10.30 19.58
N ASN A 479 -14.78 -9.21 20.22
CA ASN A 479 -15.25 -9.19 21.61
C ASN A 479 -16.73 -9.59 21.79
N ILE A 480 -17.39 -10.04 20.72
CA ILE A 480 -18.73 -10.63 20.74
C ILE A 480 -18.78 -11.90 19.88
N SER A 481 -19.75 -12.78 20.13
CA SER A 481 -19.91 -14.05 19.40
C SER A 481 -20.34 -13.83 17.94
N GLN A 482 -20.12 -14.82 17.07
CA GLN A 482 -20.53 -14.77 15.66
C GLN A 482 -22.04 -14.58 15.49
N GLY A 483 -22.85 -15.24 16.31
CA GLY A 483 -24.30 -15.08 16.28
C GLY A 483 -24.74 -13.68 16.69
N GLU A 484 -24.12 -13.09 17.73
CA GLU A 484 -24.39 -11.70 18.14
C GLU A 484 -24.00 -10.70 17.04
N ARG A 485 -22.86 -10.90 16.35
CA ARG A 485 -22.48 -10.12 15.17
C ARG A 485 -23.56 -10.16 14.09
N GLN A 486 -24.09 -11.35 13.81
CA GLN A 486 -25.14 -11.53 12.81
C GLN A 486 -26.43 -10.82 13.20
N LEU A 487 -26.85 -10.90 14.47
CA LEU A 487 -28.03 -10.16 14.97
C LEU A 487 -27.83 -8.63 14.86
N LEU A 488 -26.63 -8.10 15.09
CA LEU A 488 -26.33 -6.68 14.92
C LEU A 488 -26.38 -6.25 13.44
N THR A 489 -25.89 -7.08 12.51
CA THR A 489 -25.99 -6.77 11.07
C THR A 489 -27.45 -6.84 10.57
N ILE A 490 -28.27 -7.74 11.11
CA ILE A 490 -29.72 -7.76 10.85
C ILE A 490 -30.37 -6.50 11.42
N ALA A 491 -30.00 -6.07 12.64
CA ALA A 491 -30.49 -4.83 13.22
C ALA A 491 -30.15 -3.60 12.37
N ARG A 492 -28.92 -3.53 11.81
CA ARG A 492 -28.49 -2.50 10.84
C ARG A 492 -29.39 -2.48 9.60
N ALA A 493 -29.67 -3.66 9.04
CA ALA A 493 -30.52 -3.78 7.86
C ALA A 493 -32.00 -3.43 8.15
N ILE A 494 -32.51 -3.70 9.35
CA ILE A 494 -33.85 -3.26 9.78
C ILE A 494 -33.90 -1.73 9.97
N ALA A 495 -32.84 -1.16 10.56
CA ALA A 495 -32.76 0.26 10.85
C ALA A 495 -32.75 1.13 9.58
N SER A 496 -32.14 0.67 8.48
CA SER A 496 -32.15 1.35 7.18
C SER A 496 -33.52 1.30 6.47
N ASN A 497 -34.41 0.37 6.84
CA ASN A 497 -35.77 0.20 6.32
C ASN A 497 -35.90 0.15 4.79
N PRO A 498 -35.16 -0.70 4.08
CA PRO A 498 -35.16 -0.79 2.63
C PRO A 498 -36.42 -1.51 2.08
N GLU A 499 -36.74 -1.28 0.79
CA GLU A 499 -37.80 -1.97 0.08
C GLU A 499 -37.43 -3.39 -0.37
N ILE A 500 -36.14 -3.59 -0.67
CA ILE A 500 -35.60 -4.86 -1.18
C ILE A 500 -34.53 -5.39 -0.25
N MET A 501 -34.64 -6.66 0.12
CA MET A 501 -33.69 -7.34 0.99
C MET A 501 -32.85 -8.37 0.22
N ILE A 502 -31.56 -8.38 0.48
CA ILE A 502 -30.61 -9.39 0.01
C ILE A 502 -30.05 -10.12 1.23
N LEU A 503 -30.25 -11.42 1.27
CA LEU A 503 -29.89 -12.25 2.41
C LEU A 503 -29.02 -13.42 1.96
N ASP A 504 -27.82 -13.56 2.55
CA ASP A 504 -26.96 -14.73 2.38
C ASP A 504 -27.00 -15.56 3.66
N GLU A 505 -27.58 -16.76 3.58
CA GLU A 505 -28.03 -17.54 4.75
C GLU A 505 -26.98 -18.50 5.33
N ALA A 506 -25.72 -18.30 5.15
CA ALA A 506 -24.71 -19.20 5.73
C ALA A 506 -24.53 -18.93 7.25
N THR A 507 -25.20 -19.76 8.08
CA THR A 507 -25.06 -19.76 9.55
C THR A 507 -24.24 -20.99 10.02
N SER A 508 -23.07 -21.22 9.47
CA SER A 508 -22.13 -22.20 10.00
C SER A 508 -21.51 -21.65 11.30
N ASN A 509 -21.49 -22.48 12.35
CA ASN A 509 -20.85 -22.20 13.65
C ASN A 509 -21.62 -21.27 14.63
N VAL A 510 -22.94 -21.29 14.61
CA VAL A 510 -23.77 -20.60 15.61
C VAL A 510 -24.48 -21.66 16.49
N ASP A 511 -24.61 -21.39 17.79
CA ASP A 511 -25.35 -22.28 18.69
C ASP A 511 -26.84 -22.29 18.34
N THR A 512 -27.52 -23.40 18.69
CA THR A 512 -28.93 -23.66 18.33
C THR A 512 -29.88 -22.58 18.84
N HIS A 513 -29.64 -22.01 20.03
CA HIS A 513 -30.49 -20.96 20.58
C HIS A 513 -30.41 -19.66 19.78
N THR A 514 -29.18 -19.21 19.53
CA THR A 514 -28.92 -17.99 18.71
C THR A 514 -29.38 -18.20 17.27
N GLU A 515 -29.29 -19.42 16.74
CA GLU A 515 -29.82 -19.75 15.42
C GLU A 515 -31.34 -19.49 15.31
N VAL A 516 -32.12 -19.91 16.33
CA VAL A 516 -33.57 -19.64 16.37
C VAL A 516 -33.86 -18.13 16.42
N LEU A 517 -33.04 -17.36 17.16
CA LEU A 517 -33.19 -15.91 17.21
C LEU A 517 -32.88 -15.26 15.85
N ILE A 518 -31.81 -15.71 15.16
CA ILE A 518 -31.47 -15.24 13.81
C ILE A 518 -32.59 -15.54 12.83
N GLN A 519 -33.16 -16.75 12.83
CA GLN A 519 -34.28 -17.10 11.96
C GLN A 519 -35.50 -16.21 12.20
N LYS A 520 -35.82 -15.95 13.47
CA LYS A 520 -36.92 -15.04 13.84
C LYS A 520 -36.64 -13.61 13.36
N ALA A 521 -35.43 -13.11 13.53
CA ALA A 521 -35.02 -11.80 13.06
C ALA A 521 -35.07 -11.69 11.54
N MET A 522 -34.64 -12.73 10.82
CA MET A 522 -34.71 -12.82 9.35
C MET A 522 -36.17 -12.86 8.84
N ALA A 523 -37.06 -13.58 9.51
CA ALA A 523 -38.48 -13.59 9.17
C ALA A 523 -39.13 -12.20 9.34
N GLU A 524 -38.78 -11.49 10.41
CA GLU A 524 -39.28 -10.12 10.62
C GLU A 524 -38.69 -9.15 9.59
N LEU A 525 -37.42 -9.29 9.23
CA LEU A 525 -36.73 -8.48 8.25
C LEU A 525 -37.36 -8.60 6.84
N THR A 526 -37.79 -9.81 6.44
CA THR A 526 -38.36 -10.07 5.10
C THR A 526 -39.86 -9.75 4.99
N LYS A 527 -40.54 -9.49 6.10
CA LYS A 527 -41.98 -9.28 6.12
C LYS A 527 -42.43 -8.03 5.35
N GLY A 528 -43.25 -8.25 4.32
CA GLY A 528 -43.79 -7.16 3.48
C GLY A 528 -42.76 -6.54 2.52
N ARG A 529 -41.56 -7.10 2.39
CA ARG A 529 -40.50 -6.61 1.51
C ARG A 529 -40.14 -7.64 0.43
N THR A 530 -39.75 -7.14 -0.72
CA THR A 530 -39.16 -8.02 -1.75
C THR A 530 -37.82 -8.56 -1.26
N SER A 531 -37.63 -9.88 -1.28
CA SER A 531 -36.46 -10.49 -0.67
C SER A 531 -35.81 -11.51 -1.59
N PHE A 532 -34.51 -11.37 -1.82
CA PHE A 532 -33.65 -12.35 -2.49
C PHE A 532 -32.82 -13.08 -1.43
N VAL A 533 -33.02 -14.39 -1.30
CA VAL A 533 -32.35 -15.20 -0.29
C VAL A 533 -31.48 -16.24 -0.99
N ILE A 534 -30.16 -16.17 -0.82
CA ILE A 534 -29.26 -17.27 -1.20
C ILE A 534 -29.45 -18.36 -0.14
N ALA A 535 -30.30 -19.34 -0.47
CA ALA A 535 -30.79 -20.26 0.52
C ALA A 535 -29.89 -21.52 0.61
N HIS A 536 -29.43 -21.79 1.82
CA HIS A 536 -28.72 -23.00 2.21
C HIS A 536 -29.51 -23.87 3.17
N ARG A 537 -30.74 -23.44 3.53
CA ARG A 537 -31.61 -24.14 4.49
C ARG A 537 -32.92 -24.56 3.87
N LEU A 538 -33.36 -25.75 4.25
CA LEU A 538 -34.60 -26.36 3.78
C LEU A 538 -35.85 -25.49 4.04
N SER A 539 -35.97 -24.95 5.26
CA SER A 539 -37.11 -24.11 5.66
C SER A 539 -37.22 -22.86 4.78
N THR A 540 -36.13 -22.16 4.54
CA THR A 540 -36.09 -20.95 3.74
C THR A 540 -36.44 -21.21 2.27
N ILE A 541 -36.00 -22.34 1.71
CA ILE A 541 -36.32 -22.74 0.34
C ILE A 541 -37.81 -23.09 0.22
N ARG A 542 -38.36 -23.86 1.18
CA ARG A 542 -39.75 -24.32 1.12
C ARG A 542 -40.77 -23.19 1.29
N ASP A 543 -40.43 -22.20 2.12
CA ASP A 543 -41.27 -21.08 2.46
C ASP A 543 -41.14 -19.90 1.48
N ALA A 544 -40.39 -20.05 0.38
CA ALA A 544 -40.24 -19.04 -0.66
C ALA A 544 -41.42 -19.04 -1.64
N ASP A 545 -41.90 -17.83 -2.02
CA ASP A 545 -42.91 -17.67 -3.05
C ASP A 545 -42.45 -18.07 -4.44
N MET A 546 -41.11 -17.91 -4.68
CA MET A 546 -40.46 -18.25 -5.92
C MET A 546 -39.09 -18.85 -5.63
N ILE A 547 -38.74 -19.92 -6.29
CA ILE A 547 -37.44 -20.57 -6.25
C ILE A 547 -36.81 -20.43 -7.62
N LEU A 548 -35.56 -19.96 -7.65
CA LEU A 548 -34.71 -19.89 -8.85
C LEU A 548 -33.63 -20.94 -8.71
N TYR A 549 -33.72 -22.03 -9.49
CA TYR A 549 -32.63 -22.97 -9.57
C TYR A 549 -31.62 -22.52 -10.63
N MET A 550 -30.42 -22.21 -10.19
CA MET A 550 -29.32 -21.75 -11.05
C MET A 550 -28.27 -22.83 -11.25
N GLU A 551 -27.79 -22.93 -12.47
CA GLU A 551 -26.68 -23.81 -12.85
C GLU A 551 -25.93 -23.21 -14.04
N ASP A 552 -24.60 -23.20 -14.00
CA ASP A 552 -23.72 -22.65 -15.03
C ASP A 552 -24.09 -21.21 -15.45
N GLY A 553 -24.45 -20.37 -14.48
CA GLY A 553 -24.80 -18.97 -14.69
C GLY A 553 -26.22 -18.71 -15.22
N ASP A 554 -26.99 -19.74 -15.54
CA ASP A 554 -28.35 -19.60 -16.06
C ASP A 554 -29.41 -20.03 -15.03
N ILE A 555 -30.60 -19.45 -15.13
CA ILE A 555 -31.78 -19.90 -14.39
C ILE A 555 -32.38 -21.08 -15.20
N LYS A 556 -32.31 -22.28 -14.66
CA LYS A 556 -32.79 -23.49 -15.32
C LYS A 556 -34.24 -23.83 -14.96
N GLU A 557 -34.64 -23.56 -13.73
CA GLU A 557 -36.00 -23.84 -13.26
C GLU A 557 -36.50 -22.67 -12.40
N VAL A 558 -37.78 -22.31 -12.55
CA VAL A 558 -38.46 -21.27 -11.78
C VAL A 558 -39.83 -21.79 -11.36
N GLY A 559 -40.13 -21.67 -10.09
CA GLY A 559 -41.44 -22.09 -9.57
C GLY A 559 -41.49 -22.04 -8.05
N ASN A 560 -42.58 -22.49 -7.44
CA ASN A 560 -42.61 -22.75 -6.00
C ASN A 560 -42.17 -24.18 -5.69
N HIS A 561 -41.96 -24.49 -4.41
CA HIS A 561 -41.47 -25.79 -3.96
C HIS A 561 -42.30 -26.96 -4.49
N GLU A 562 -43.64 -26.90 -4.38
CA GLU A 562 -44.50 -28.00 -4.80
C GLU A 562 -44.48 -28.24 -6.32
N ALA A 563 -44.46 -27.16 -7.10
CA ALA A 563 -44.40 -27.25 -8.56
C ALA A 563 -43.07 -27.88 -9.04
N LEU A 564 -41.94 -27.40 -8.49
CA LEU A 564 -40.62 -27.89 -8.87
C LEU A 564 -40.38 -29.34 -8.41
N MET A 565 -40.89 -29.73 -7.24
CA MET A 565 -40.84 -31.15 -6.79
C MET A 565 -41.66 -32.07 -7.71
N LYS A 566 -42.86 -31.63 -8.17
CA LYS A 566 -43.70 -32.38 -9.13
C LYS A 566 -43.03 -32.51 -10.51
N GLN A 567 -42.24 -31.53 -10.94
CA GLN A 567 -41.47 -31.60 -12.19
C GLN A 567 -40.36 -32.65 -12.15
N ASN A 568 -39.95 -33.07 -10.96
CA ASN A 568 -38.85 -34.03 -10.73
C ASN A 568 -37.58 -33.69 -11.51
N GLY A 569 -37.27 -32.37 -11.59
CA GLY A 569 -36.14 -31.81 -12.31
C GLY A 569 -34.87 -31.71 -11.46
N LYS A 570 -33.98 -30.78 -11.87
CA LYS A 570 -32.70 -30.55 -11.18
C LYS A 570 -32.86 -30.03 -9.75
N TYR A 571 -33.86 -29.17 -9.53
CA TYR A 571 -34.21 -28.72 -8.17
C TYR A 571 -34.62 -29.89 -7.27
N ALA A 572 -35.50 -30.77 -7.73
CA ALA A 572 -35.92 -31.94 -6.96
C ALA A 572 -34.72 -32.86 -6.65
N ALA A 573 -33.82 -33.08 -7.61
CA ALA A 573 -32.61 -33.84 -7.41
C ALA A 573 -31.69 -33.19 -6.36
N LEU A 574 -31.46 -31.88 -6.42
CA LEU A 574 -30.70 -31.14 -5.42
C LEU A 574 -31.33 -31.26 -4.03
N TYR A 575 -32.65 -31.08 -3.95
CA TYR A 575 -33.39 -31.18 -2.70
C TYR A 575 -33.25 -32.56 -2.05
N MET A 576 -33.44 -33.64 -2.83
CA MET A 576 -33.30 -35.02 -2.35
C MET A 576 -31.84 -35.35 -1.95
N SER A 577 -30.86 -34.80 -2.62
CA SER A 577 -29.44 -35.06 -2.31
C SER A 577 -28.93 -34.36 -1.04
N GLN A 578 -29.50 -33.21 -0.69
CA GLN A 578 -29.03 -32.40 0.44
C GLN A 578 -29.92 -32.48 1.69
N PHE A 579 -31.21 -32.79 1.52
CA PHE A 579 -32.20 -32.61 2.56
C PHE A 579 -33.17 -33.78 2.76
N ALA A 580 -33.07 -34.88 2.00
CA ALA A 580 -33.93 -36.08 2.12
C ALA A 580 -33.26 -37.27 2.83
#